data_42312ebadb76c67bf9aad2a3db1406db
#
_entry.id   42312ebadb76c67bf9aad2a3db1406db
#
_cell.length_a   1.000
_cell.length_b   1.000
_cell.length_c   1.000
_cell.angle_alpha   90.00
_cell.angle_beta   90.00
_cell.angle_gamma   90.00
#
_symmetry.space_group_name_H-M   'P 1'
#
loop_
_entity.id
_entity.type
_entity.pdbx_description
1 polymer ?
#
loop_
_entity_poly.entity_id
_entity_poly.type
_entity_poly.pdbx_seq_one_letter_code
_entity_poly.pdbx_strand_id
1 'polypeptide(L)'
;VLGACWYLLSIERQEACWRYACSLEMPSCDYGYFDCQRVNDPQRKSWFNSSNVTRQCDPHNSDYPFGIYGDAVTVSVTSALFFNKYFYCLWWGLKNLSALGQDLSTSTHIGEINFAIIVATLGLVLFALLIGNMQTYLQSTTVRLEEWRIRRMDTEQWMHHRQLPQELRQSVRKYDQYKWVATRGVDEEALLKGLPLDLRRDIKRHLCYDLVRRVPMFDQMDERMIDAICERLKPALCTQGTCLVREGDPVNEMLFIIRGNLDSYTTNGGRTGFFNSCRIGPGDFCGEELLTWALDPRPSVILPSSTRTVKAVSEVESFALVAEDLKFVAAQFRRLHSKQLRHKFRFYSPQWRTWAACFIQAAYRRYKKRKGVAELKALENFVNETESFSGKSDMNAPSPVSGFAEYAAKWAASRRGLHKHSNSNSTAVSSLQKPEEPDFSVDDE
;
A
#
# COMPACT_ATOMS: atom_id res chain seq x y z
N VAL A 1 17.86 -25.49 -36.82
CA VAL A 1 19.20 -26.08 -37.13
C VAL A 1 19.09 -27.57 -37.38
N LEU A 2 18.63 -28.42 -36.40
CA LEU A 2 18.59 -29.89 -36.56
C LEU A 2 17.80 -30.35 -37.77
N GLY A 3 16.61 -29.80 -38.04
CA GLY A 3 15.83 -30.13 -39.22
C GLY A 3 16.54 -29.77 -40.55
N ALA A 4 17.31 -28.66 -40.54
CA ALA A 4 18.11 -28.30 -41.70
C ALA A 4 19.29 -29.29 -41.92
N CYS A 5 19.95 -29.68 -40.85
CA CYS A 5 20.99 -30.71 -40.93
C CYS A 5 20.43 -32.04 -41.47
N TRP A 6 19.29 -32.46 -40.92
CA TRP A 6 18.60 -33.68 -41.39
C TRP A 6 18.25 -33.58 -42.89
N TYR A 7 17.77 -32.44 -43.36
CA TYR A 7 17.46 -32.21 -44.74
C TYR A 7 18.71 -32.33 -45.64
N LEU A 8 19.82 -31.70 -45.27
CA LEU A 8 21.07 -31.76 -46.01
C LEU A 8 21.61 -33.20 -46.07
N LEU A 9 21.64 -33.90 -44.92
CA LEU A 9 22.08 -35.27 -44.86
C LEU A 9 21.15 -36.23 -45.65
N SER A 10 19.85 -35.93 -45.72
CA SER A 10 18.92 -36.71 -46.55
C SER A 10 19.19 -36.57 -48.04
N ILE A 11 19.59 -35.38 -48.51
CA ILE A 11 20.01 -35.15 -49.91
C ILE A 11 21.29 -35.94 -50.21
N GLU A 12 22.28 -35.84 -49.32
CA GLU A 12 23.54 -36.55 -49.43
C GLU A 12 23.30 -38.08 -49.49
N ARG A 13 22.41 -38.59 -48.63
CA ARG A 13 22.06 -39.99 -48.62
C ARG A 13 21.33 -40.46 -49.86
N GLN A 14 20.45 -39.61 -50.41
CA GLN A 14 19.78 -39.87 -51.68
C GLN A 14 20.76 -39.90 -52.86
N GLU A 15 21.72 -38.96 -52.92
CA GLU A 15 22.76 -38.94 -53.92
C GLU A 15 23.66 -40.17 -53.81
N ALA A 16 24.02 -40.60 -52.61
CA ALA A 16 24.80 -41.81 -52.38
C ALA A 16 24.09 -43.06 -52.89
N CYS A 17 22.75 -43.17 -52.72
CA CYS A 17 21.96 -44.25 -53.30
C CYS A 17 22.02 -44.20 -54.83
N TRP A 18 21.80 -43.04 -55.43
CA TRP A 18 21.88 -42.90 -56.92
C TRP A 18 23.23 -43.29 -57.47
N ARG A 19 24.32 -42.88 -56.83
CA ARG A 19 25.68 -43.28 -57.21
C ARG A 19 25.90 -44.78 -57.06
N TYR A 20 25.37 -45.40 -56.00
CA TYR A 20 25.45 -46.85 -55.82
C TYR A 20 24.67 -47.58 -56.90
N ALA A 21 23.43 -47.19 -57.19
CA ALA A 21 22.60 -47.79 -58.23
C ALA A 21 23.26 -47.61 -59.63
N CYS A 22 23.84 -46.45 -59.91
CA CYS A 22 24.61 -46.19 -61.12
C CYS A 22 25.82 -47.12 -61.27
N SER A 23 26.54 -47.39 -60.20
CA SER A 23 27.70 -48.31 -60.21
C SER A 23 27.33 -49.74 -60.61
N LEU A 24 26.08 -50.17 -60.31
CA LEU A 24 25.58 -51.51 -60.72
C LEU A 24 25.19 -51.57 -62.17
N GLU A 25 24.87 -50.40 -62.81
CA GLU A 25 24.48 -50.33 -64.20
C GLU A 25 25.59 -49.90 -65.15
N MET A 26 26.83 -49.83 -64.71
CA MET A 26 27.97 -49.49 -65.55
C MET A 26 28.16 -50.53 -66.67
N PRO A 27 28.45 -50.14 -67.95
CA PRO A 27 28.82 -48.79 -68.44
C PRO A 27 27.67 -47.93 -68.96
N SER A 28 26.42 -48.31 -68.84
CA SER A 28 25.26 -47.60 -69.33
C SER A 28 24.97 -46.28 -68.55
N CYS A 29 25.41 -46.22 -67.29
CA CYS A 29 25.27 -45.05 -66.40
C CYS A 29 26.59 -44.27 -66.32
N ASP A 30 26.51 -42.94 -66.41
CA ASP A 30 27.62 -41.99 -66.19
C ASP A 30 27.27 -41.14 -64.94
N TYR A 31 28.20 -41.00 -63.97
CA TYR A 31 28.03 -40.13 -62.80
C TYR A 31 27.75 -38.65 -63.15
N GLY A 32 28.21 -38.23 -64.39
CA GLY A 32 27.88 -36.89 -64.89
C GLY A 32 26.39 -36.64 -65.12
N TYR A 33 25.54 -37.69 -65.14
CA TYR A 33 24.10 -37.54 -65.29
C TYR A 33 23.43 -37.00 -64.03
N PHE A 34 24.09 -37.01 -62.87
CA PHE A 34 23.60 -36.43 -61.64
C PHE A 34 23.90 -34.94 -61.50
N ASP A 35 24.71 -34.37 -62.43
CA ASP A 35 24.96 -32.93 -62.43
C ASP A 35 23.73 -32.16 -62.88
N CYS A 36 23.38 -31.11 -62.13
CA CYS A 36 22.27 -30.19 -62.45
C CYS A 36 22.47 -29.47 -63.79
N GLN A 37 23.71 -29.30 -64.26
CA GLN A 37 24.00 -28.65 -65.54
C GLN A 37 23.58 -29.54 -66.72
N ARG A 38 23.49 -30.83 -66.57
CA ARG A 38 23.15 -31.80 -67.62
C ARG A 38 21.68 -32.21 -67.64
N VAL A 39 20.77 -31.51 -66.98
CA VAL A 39 19.34 -31.87 -66.90
C VAL A 39 18.67 -31.96 -68.28
N ASN A 40 19.11 -31.21 -69.24
CA ASN A 40 18.55 -31.18 -70.61
C ASN A 40 19.25 -32.09 -71.61
N ASP A 41 20.26 -32.88 -71.17
CA ASP A 41 20.99 -33.79 -72.03
C ASP A 41 20.06 -34.93 -72.54
N PRO A 42 19.97 -35.14 -73.83
CA PRO A 42 19.16 -36.23 -74.42
C PRO A 42 19.59 -37.61 -73.97
N GLN A 43 20.90 -37.84 -73.80
CA GLN A 43 21.45 -39.12 -73.33
C GLN A 43 21.02 -39.43 -71.90
N ARG A 44 21.07 -38.40 -71.05
CA ARG A 44 20.55 -38.51 -69.68
C ARG A 44 19.06 -38.89 -69.64
N LYS A 45 18.22 -38.21 -70.44
CA LYS A 45 16.77 -38.49 -70.51
C LYS A 45 16.49 -39.92 -70.99
N SER A 46 17.24 -40.41 -72.01
CA SER A 46 17.11 -41.77 -72.51
C SER A 46 17.51 -42.80 -71.42
N TRP A 47 18.64 -42.58 -70.78
CA TRP A 47 19.09 -43.42 -69.67
C TRP A 47 18.12 -43.40 -68.49
N PHE A 48 17.64 -42.26 -68.06
CA PHE A 48 16.71 -42.16 -66.93
C PHE A 48 15.39 -42.90 -67.15
N ASN A 49 14.89 -42.93 -68.37
CA ASN A 49 13.68 -43.67 -68.73
C ASN A 49 13.88 -45.18 -68.80
N SER A 50 15.11 -45.66 -69.05
CA SER A 50 15.44 -47.06 -69.14
C SER A 50 16.06 -47.63 -67.86
N SER A 51 16.52 -46.78 -66.96
CA SER A 51 17.25 -47.19 -65.75
C SER A 51 16.30 -47.62 -64.63
N ASN A 52 16.77 -48.53 -63.76
CA ASN A 52 16.09 -48.97 -62.54
C ASN A 52 16.50 -48.13 -61.31
N VAL A 53 17.27 -47.04 -61.48
CA VAL A 53 17.82 -46.26 -60.36
C VAL A 53 16.70 -45.69 -59.43
N THR A 54 15.63 -45.20 -60.02
CA THR A 54 14.48 -44.71 -59.25
C THR A 54 13.78 -45.78 -58.44
N ARG A 55 13.72 -47.02 -58.93
CA ARG A 55 13.12 -48.16 -58.26
C ARG A 55 14.02 -48.76 -57.16
N GLN A 56 15.33 -48.80 -57.42
CA GLN A 56 16.34 -49.26 -56.45
C GLN A 56 16.49 -48.27 -55.28
N CYS A 57 16.33 -46.96 -55.53
CA CYS A 57 16.40 -45.93 -54.51
C CYS A 57 15.03 -45.52 -53.96
N ASP A 58 14.03 -46.37 -54.04
CA ASP A 58 12.75 -46.21 -53.33
C ASP A 58 12.91 -46.64 -51.88
N PRO A 59 12.57 -45.78 -50.88
CA PRO A 59 12.66 -46.11 -49.44
C PRO A 59 11.84 -47.35 -49.04
N HIS A 60 10.81 -47.70 -49.84
CA HIS A 60 9.99 -48.89 -49.58
C HIS A 60 10.67 -50.20 -50.10
N ASN A 61 11.75 -50.07 -50.86
CA ASN A 61 12.54 -51.18 -51.31
C ASN A 61 13.66 -51.48 -50.29
N SER A 62 13.85 -52.76 -49.99
CA SER A 62 14.88 -53.22 -49.00
C SER A 62 16.31 -53.15 -49.52
N ASP A 63 16.52 -52.81 -50.81
CA ASP A 63 17.85 -52.88 -51.42
C ASP A 63 18.83 -51.82 -50.89
N TYR A 64 18.34 -50.63 -50.52
CA TYR A 64 19.14 -49.57 -49.93
C TYR A 64 18.49 -48.99 -48.66
N PRO A 65 19.11 -49.15 -47.48
CA PRO A 65 18.55 -48.72 -46.22
C PRO A 65 18.72 -47.21 -46.05
N PHE A 66 17.62 -46.45 -46.15
CA PHE A 66 17.59 -45.02 -45.94
C PHE A 66 17.51 -44.61 -44.47
N GLY A 67 17.06 -45.52 -43.60
CA GLY A 67 16.91 -45.26 -42.17
C GLY A 67 16.11 -44.01 -41.86
N ILE A 68 16.63 -43.09 -41.01
CA ILE A 68 15.97 -41.86 -40.59
C ILE A 68 15.76 -40.86 -41.73
N TYR A 69 16.39 -41.03 -42.88
CA TYR A 69 16.23 -40.18 -44.05
C TYR A 69 15.16 -40.67 -45.02
N GLY A 70 14.57 -41.84 -44.77
CA GLY A 70 13.54 -42.45 -45.63
C GLY A 70 12.32 -41.52 -45.75
N ASP A 71 11.88 -40.91 -44.68
CA ASP A 71 10.77 -39.99 -44.67
C ASP A 71 10.95 -38.77 -45.60
N ALA A 72 12.19 -38.29 -45.75
CA ALA A 72 12.48 -37.16 -46.64
C ALA A 72 12.24 -37.51 -48.11
N VAL A 73 12.50 -38.77 -48.49
CA VAL A 73 12.33 -39.26 -49.85
C VAL A 73 10.87 -39.66 -50.11
N THR A 74 10.21 -40.38 -49.19
CA THR A 74 8.80 -40.81 -49.33
C THR A 74 7.86 -39.62 -49.44
N VAL A 75 8.02 -38.61 -48.60
CA VAL A 75 7.20 -37.38 -48.62
C VAL A 75 7.67 -36.41 -49.69
N SER A 76 8.72 -36.73 -50.43
CA SER A 76 9.30 -35.88 -51.48
C SER A 76 9.66 -34.47 -50.99
N VAL A 77 10.17 -34.35 -49.76
CA VAL A 77 10.54 -33.07 -49.14
C VAL A 77 11.59 -32.31 -49.98
N THR A 78 12.49 -33.09 -50.65
CA THR A 78 13.56 -32.54 -51.46
C THR A 78 13.04 -31.79 -52.68
N SER A 79 11.87 -32.15 -53.23
CA SER A 79 11.24 -31.51 -54.40
C SER A 79 10.13 -30.52 -54.02
N ALA A 80 9.77 -30.39 -52.74
CA ALA A 80 8.71 -29.51 -52.29
C ALA A 80 9.06 -28.02 -52.41
N LEU A 81 8.02 -27.13 -52.43
CA LEU A 81 8.17 -25.70 -52.37
C LEU A 81 8.85 -25.28 -51.05
N PHE A 82 9.55 -24.15 -51.09
CA PHE A 82 10.40 -23.67 -49.98
C PHE A 82 9.67 -23.65 -48.60
N PHE A 83 8.47 -23.12 -48.54
CA PHE A 83 7.72 -23.03 -47.28
C PHE A 83 7.34 -24.44 -46.75
N ASN A 84 6.86 -25.30 -47.63
CA ASN A 84 6.48 -26.67 -47.21
C ASN A 84 7.72 -27.43 -46.72
N LYS A 85 8.82 -27.31 -47.41
CA LYS A 85 10.11 -27.86 -47.01
C LYS A 85 10.57 -27.33 -45.67
N TYR A 86 10.53 -26.01 -45.47
CA TYR A 86 10.92 -25.35 -44.20
C TYR A 86 10.12 -25.85 -43.01
N PHE A 87 8.79 -25.82 -43.12
CA PHE A 87 7.92 -26.21 -42.01
C PHE A 87 7.98 -27.70 -41.73
N TYR A 88 8.13 -28.54 -42.78
CA TYR A 88 8.31 -29.99 -42.55
C TYR A 88 9.62 -30.31 -41.82
N CYS A 89 10.72 -29.69 -42.24
CA CYS A 89 12.02 -29.87 -41.58
C CYS A 89 11.98 -29.33 -40.12
N LEU A 90 11.31 -28.19 -39.89
CA LEU A 90 11.12 -27.64 -38.55
C LEU A 90 10.32 -28.63 -37.68
N TRP A 91 9.19 -29.12 -38.21
CA TRP A 91 8.35 -30.08 -37.50
C TRP A 91 9.11 -31.38 -37.20
N TRP A 92 9.85 -31.92 -38.17
CA TRP A 92 10.67 -33.12 -38.01
C TRP A 92 11.70 -32.94 -36.89
N GLY A 93 12.41 -31.82 -36.90
CA GLY A 93 13.41 -31.50 -35.89
C GLY A 93 12.80 -31.35 -34.50
N LEU A 94 11.64 -30.67 -34.40
CA LEU A 94 10.94 -30.47 -33.14
C LEU A 94 10.35 -31.77 -32.58
N LYS A 95 9.74 -32.59 -33.45
CA LYS A 95 9.21 -33.91 -33.10
C LYS A 95 10.29 -34.79 -32.47
N ASN A 96 11.42 -34.97 -33.18
CA ASN A 96 12.48 -35.87 -32.73
C ASN A 96 13.24 -35.33 -31.52
N LEU A 97 13.37 -33.99 -31.40
CA LEU A 97 13.97 -33.38 -30.21
C LEU A 97 13.08 -33.54 -28.97
N SER A 98 11.78 -33.39 -29.10
CA SER A 98 10.83 -33.58 -27.99
C SER A 98 10.65 -35.05 -27.59
N ALA A 99 10.74 -35.96 -28.55
CA ALA A 99 10.70 -37.41 -28.32
C ALA A 99 12.06 -38.03 -27.90
N LEU A 100 13.10 -37.17 -27.69
CA LEU A 100 14.45 -37.64 -27.35
C LEU A 100 15.02 -38.68 -28.35
N GLY A 101 14.62 -38.58 -29.61
CA GLY A 101 15.04 -39.51 -30.65
C GLY A 101 14.39 -40.91 -30.59
N GLN A 102 13.35 -41.10 -29.77
CA GLN A 102 12.71 -42.42 -29.57
C GLN A 102 12.06 -42.99 -30.85
N ASP A 103 11.59 -42.10 -31.75
CA ASP A 103 10.95 -42.50 -33.01
C ASP A 103 11.97 -42.69 -34.17
N LEU A 104 13.28 -42.53 -33.93
CA LEU A 104 14.29 -42.66 -34.95
C LEU A 104 14.67 -44.12 -35.24
N SER A 105 14.19 -44.67 -36.34
CA SER A 105 14.62 -45.96 -36.85
C SER A 105 15.89 -45.81 -37.70
N THR A 106 17.05 -46.08 -37.11
CA THR A 106 18.35 -45.93 -37.77
C THR A 106 18.70 -47.15 -38.60
N SER A 107 19.42 -46.93 -39.73
CA SER A 107 20.12 -47.98 -40.42
C SER A 107 21.47 -48.30 -39.76
N THR A 108 22.22 -49.26 -40.32
CA THR A 108 23.58 -49.59 -39.83
C THR A 108 24.65 -48.58 -40.24
N HIS A 109 24.28 -47.46 -40.89
CA HIS A 109 25.23 -46.47 -41.36
C HIS A 109 25.76 -45.61 -40.22
N ILE A 110 27.08 -45.53 -40.05
CA ILE A 110 27.74 -44.81 -38.94
C ILE A 110 27.35 -43.36 -38.85
N GLY A 111 27.26 -42.62 -39.97
CA GLY A 111 26.88 -41.21 -39.99
C GLY A 111 25.47 -40.93 -39.47
N GLU A 112 24.55 -41.86 -39.79
CA GLU A 112 23.16 -41.80 -39.34
C GLU A 112 23.05 -42.09 -37.85
N ILE A 113 23.74 -43.10 -37.34
CA ILE A 113 23.77 -43.43 -35.91
C ILE A 113 24.35 -42.27 -35.11
N ASN A 114 25.48 -41.67 -35.56
CA ASN A 114 26.06 -40.51 -34.90
C ASN A 114 25.10 -39.34 -34.86
N PHE A 115 24.39 -39.06 -35.95
CA PHE A 115 23.40 -37.97 -35.98
C PHE A 115 22.23 -38.26 -35.02
N ALA A 116 21.73 -39.46 -34.97
CA ALA A 116 20.69 -39.86 -34.04
C ALA A 116 21.14 -39.72 -32.56
N ILE A 117 22.39 -40.09 -32.24
CA ILE A 117 22.98 -39.90 -30.91
C ILE A 117 23.04 -38.41 -30.57
N ILE A 118 23.45 -37.56 -31.50
CA ILE A 118 23.50 -36.11 -31.29
C ILE A 118 22.09 -35.56 -31.03
N VAL A 119 21.10 -35.97 -31.81
CA VAL A 119 19.69 -35.53 -31.61
C VAL A 119 19.20 -35.95 -30.24
N ALA A 120 19.41 -37.21 -29.85
CA ALA A 120 18.97 -37.72 -28.55
C ALA A 120 19.65 -36.99 -27.36
N THR A 121 20.98 -36.84 -27.42
CA THR A 121 21.74 -36.18 -26.36
C THR A 121 21.39 -34.69 -26.26
N LEU A 122 21.25 -34.00 -27.38
CA LEU A 122 20.86 -32.60 -27.41
C LEU A 122 19.43 -32.43 -26.88
N GLY A 123 18.50 -33.31 -27.25
CA GLY A 123 17.14 -33.36 -26.72
C GLY A 123 17.13 -33.49 -25.20
N LEU A 124 17.90 -34.42 -24.65
CA LEU A 124 18.01 -34.62 -23.21
C LEU A 124 18.55 -33.39 -22.49
N VAL A 125 19.62 -32.79 -23.01
CA VAL A 125 20.21 -31.57 -22.41
C VAL A 125 19.25 -30.42 -22.45
N LEU A 126 18.60 -30.16 -23.60
CA LEU A 126 17.63 -29.05 -23.73
C LEU A 126 16.41 -29.26 -22.84
N PHE A 127 15.93 -30.48 -22.71
CA PHE A 127 14.83 -30.82 -21.82
C PHE A 127 15.20 -30.57 -20.34
N ALA A 128 16.40 -31.01 -19.94
CA ALA A 128 16.91 -30.78 -18.59
C ALA A 128 17.05 -29.25 -18.29
N LEU A 129 17.56 -28.47 -19.24
CA LEU A 129 17.66 -27.02 -19.12
C LEU A 129 16.29 -26.34 -19.04
N LEU A 130 15.32 -26.83 -19.83
CA LEU A 130 13.95 -26.32 -19.80
C LEU A 130 13.32 -26.53 -18.41
N ILE A 131 13.43 -27.74 -17.87
CA ILE A 131 12.92 -28.07 -16.52
C ILE A 131 13.62 -27.20 -15.47
N GLY A 132 14.94 -27.10 -15.51
CA GLY A 132 15.71 -26.31 -14.55
C GLY A 132 15.33 -24.83 -14.58
N ASN A 133 15.19 -24.22 -15.75
CA ASN A 133 14.77 -22.85 -15.91
C ASN A 133 13.33 -22.62 -15.45
N MET A 134 12.43 -23.55 -15.77
CA MET A 134 11.03 -23.49 -15.33
C MET A 134 10.93 -23.59 -13.81
N GLN A 135 11.69 -24.51 -13.21
CA GLN A 135 11.73 -24.65 -11.76
C GLN A 135 12.27 -23.38 -11.08
N THR A 136 13.34 -22.80 -11.60
CA THR A 136 13.91 -21.54 -11.07
C THR A 136 12.90 -20.39 -11.17
N TYR A 137 12.19 -20.28 -12.31
CA TYR A 137 11.14 -19.27 -12.48
C TYR A 137 9.99 -19.45 -11.49
N LEU A 138 9.49 -20.68 -11.34
CA LEU A 138 8.43 -20.98 -10.37
C LEU A 138 8.88 -20.69 -8.93
N GLN A 139 10.09 -21.10 -8.57
CA GLN A 139 10.65 -20.80 -7.25
C GLN A 139 10.74 -19.29 -7.00
N SER A 140 11.24 -18.52 -7.97
CA SER A 140 11.36 -17.05 -7.80
C SER A 140 10.02 -16.34 -7.58
N THR A 141 8.94 -16.84 -8.17
CA THR A 141 7.59 -16.27 -8.00
C THR A 141 6.93 -16.70 -6.69
N THR A 142 7.28 -17.88 -6.16
CA THR A 142 6.63 -18.44 -4.96
C THR A 142 7.36 -18.15 -3.65
N VAL A 143 8.65 -17.78 -3.68
CA VAL A 143 9.47 -17.56 -2.46
C VAL A 143 8.79 -16.62 -1.46
N ARG A 144 8.27 -15.48 -1.91
CA ARG A 144 7.59 -14.53 -1.02
C ARG A 144 6.30 -15.08 -0.42
N LEU A 145 5.57 -15.88 -1.17
CA LEU A 145 4.34 -16.53 -0.68
C LEU A 145 4.67 -17.62 0.35
N GLU A 146 5.76 -18.35 0.14
CA GLU A 146 6.22 -19.36 1.08
C GLU A 146 6.74 -18.73 2.39
N GLU A 147 7.52 -17.66 2.32
CA GLU A 147 7.93 -16.90 3.50
C GLU A 147 6.72 -16.42 4.32
N TRP A 148 5.69 -15.93 3.65
CA TRP A 148 4.46 -15.50 4.32
C TRP A 148 3.72 -16.68 4.96
N ARG A 149 3.64 -17.83 4.26
CA ARG A 149 3.02 -19.05 4.80
C ARG A 149 3.75 -19.55 6.03
N ILE A 150 5.07 -19.57 6.00
CA ILE A 150 5.90 -19.99 7.13
C ILE A 150 5.65 -19.07 8.32
N ARG A 151 5.74 -17.75 8.15
CA ARG A 151 5.47 -16.78 9.23
C ARG A 151 4.07 -16.95 9.81
N ARG A 152 3.07 -17.14 8.96
CA ARG A 152 1.69 -17.37 9.41
C ARG A 152 1.58 -18.66 10.21
N MET A 153 2.24 -19.72 9.79
CA MET A 153 2.24 -21.00 10.50
C MET A 153 2.92 -20.88 11.85
N ASP A 154 4.06 -20.19 11.93
CA ASP A 154 4.77 -19.90 13.17
C ASP A 154 3.90 -19.07 14.12
N THR A 155 3.22 -18.04 13.61
CA THR A 155 2.28 -17.22 14.40
C THR A 155 1.11 -18.05 14.92
N GLU A 156 0.52 -18.92 14.10
CA GLU A 156 -0.57 -19.84 14.53
C GLU A 156 -0.10 -20.82 15.61
N GLN A 157 1.09 -21.40 15.43
CA GLN A 157 1.67 -22.32 16.39
C GLN A 157 1.97 -21.62 17.71
N TRP A 158 2.51 -20.41 17.67
CA TRP A 158 2.74 -19.59 18.85
C TRP A 158 1.43 -19.24 19.57
N MET A 159 0.39 -18.81 18.85
CA MET A 159 -0.93 -18.51 19.42
C MET A 159 -1.56 -19.74 20.07
N HIS A 160 -1.37 -20.93 19.47
CA HIS A 160 -1.85 -22.18 20.02
C HIS A 160 -1.08 -22.55 21.29
N HIS A 161 0.24 -22.44 21.25
CA HIS A 161 1.10 -22.74 22.42
C HIS A 161 0.77 -21.83 23.62
N ARG A 162 0.47 -20.55 23.36
CA ARG A 162 0.07 -19.58 24.39
C ARG A 162 -1.41 -19.66 24.78
N GLN A 163 -2.18 -20.56 24.16
CA GLN A 163 -3.62 -20.76 24.44
C GLN A 163 -4.43 -19.46 24.35
N LEU A 164 -4.13 -18.62 23.35
CA LEU A 164 -4.84 -17.35 23.17
C LEU A 164 -6.34 -17.58 22.91
N PRO A 165 -7.24 -16.74 23.45
CA PRO A 165 -8.67 -16.76 23.15
C PRO A 165 -8.93 -16.58 21.66
N GLN A 166 -10.04 -17.15 21.18
CA GLN A 166 -10.37 -17.16 19.76
C GLN A 166 -10.52 -15.75 19.15
N GLU A 167 -11.04 -14.80 19.93
CA GLU A 167 -11.19 -13.40 19.52
C GLU A 167 -9.83 -12.74 19.25
N LEU A 168 -8.85 -12.96 20.12
CA LEU A 168 -7.50 -12.43 19.94
C LEU A 168 -6.81 -13.07 18.74
N ARG A 169 -6.99 -14.39 18.54
CA ARG A 169 -6.44 -15.07 17.33
C ARG A 169 -7.01 -14.48 16.06
N GLN A 170 -8.31 -14.20 16.01
CA GLN A 170 -8.93 -13.55 14.84
C GLN A 170 -8.38 -12.15 14.61
N SER A 171 -8.15 -11.38 15.67
CA SER A 171 -7.57 -10.04 15.58
C SER A 171 -6.15 -10.05 15.03
N VAL A 172 -5.31 -10.98 15.51
CA VAL A 172 -3.94 -11.18 15.01
C VAL A 172 -3.95 -11.58 13.52
N ARG A 173 -4.81 -12.53 13.14
CA ARG A 173 -4.93 -12.94 11.72
C ARG A 173 -5.35 -11.80 10.81
N LYS A 174 -6.30 -10.97 11.25
CA LYS A 174 -6.72 -9.78 10.49
C LYS A 174 -5.57 -8.79 10.34
N TYR A 175 -4.82 -8.58 11.41
CA TYR A 175 -3.66 -7.69 11.38
C TYR A 175 -2.56 -8.19 10.43
N ASP A 176 -2.19 -9.48 10.52
CA ASP A 176 -1.18 -10.08 9.65
C ASP A 176 -1.59 -10.04 8.18
N GLN A 177 -2.86 -10.34 7.90
CA GLN A 177 -3.41 -10.26 6.55
C GLN A 177 -3.37 -8.82 6.01
N TYR A 178 -3.79 -7.86 6.82
CA TYR A 178 -3.75 -6.45 6.43
C TYR A 178 -2.33 -5.97 6.19
N LYS A 179 -1.41 -6.29 7.10
CA LYS A 179 0.01 -5.97 6.96
C LYS A 179 0.59 -6.51 5.66
N TRP A 180 0.28 -7.75 5.31
CA TRP A 180 0.72 -8.35 4.06
C TRP A 180 0.16 -7.61 2.82
N VAL A 181 -1.12 -7.28 2.83
CA VAL A 181 -1.76 -6.57 1.71
C VAL A 181 -1.18 -5.16 1.55
N ALA A 182 -0.99 -4.44 2.66
CA ALA A 182 -0.48 -3.06 2.66
C ALA A 182 0.98 -2.99 2.20
N THR A 183 1.85 -3.87 2.73
CA THR A 183 3.29 -3.86 2.45
C THR A 183 3.70 -4.75 1.27
N ARG A 184 2.78 -5.58 0.76
CA ARG A 184 3.08 -6.65 -0.22
C ARG A 184 4.22 -7.57 0.21
N GLY A 185 4.35 -7.79 1.51
CA GLY A 185 5.40 -8.60 2.11
C GLY A 185 6.78 -7.94 2.19
N VAL A 186 6.88 -6.66 1.88
CA VAL A 186 8.12 -5.89 2.04
C VAL A 186 8.20 -5.34 3.45
N ASP A 187 9.32 -5.53 4.12
CA ASP A 187 9.64 -4.84 5.35
C ASP A 187 10.28 -3.49 5.01
N GLU A 188 9.46 -2.44 5.01
CA GLU A 188 9.88 -1.09 4.65
C GLU A 188 10.97 -0.56 5.58
N GLU A 189 10.91 -0.89 6.87
CA GLU A 189 11.89 -0.44 7.84
C GLU A 189 13.25 -1.08 7.60
N ALA A 190 13.28 -2.39 7.35
CA ALA A 190 14.51 -3.11 7.01
C ALA A 190 15.10 -2.62 5.68
N LEU A 191 14.24 -2.38 4.68
CA LEU A 191 14.65 -1.84 3.39
C LEU A 191 15.29 -0.45 3.54
N LEU A 192 14.63 0.46 4.25
CA LEU A 192 15.16 1.81 4.47
C LEU A 192 16.45 1.81 5.28
N LYS A 193 16.62 0.91 6.27
CA LYS A 193 17.87 0.76 7.03
C LYS A 193 19.05 0.32 6.16
N GLY A 194 18.80 -0.46 5.11
CA GLY A 194 19.82 -0.92 4.16
C GLY A 194 20.29 0.15 3.17
N LEU A 195 19.61 1.30 3.08
CA LEU A 195 19.97 2.37 2.15
C LEU A 195 20.99 3.36 2.74
N PRO A 196 21.81 4.01 1.89
CA PRO A 196 22.65 5.14 2.30
C PRO A 196 21.82 6.23 2.99
N LEU A 197 22.46 6.93 3.94
CA LEU A 197 21.78 7.89 4.79
C LEU A 197 21.02 8.98 4.02
N ASP A 198 21.66 9.55 2.99
CA ASP A 198 21.08 10.65 2.21
C ASP A 198 19.85 10.17 1.43
N LEU A 199 19.96 9.03 0.75
CA LEU A 199 18.84 8.44 0.00
C LEU A 199 17.66 8.09 0.93
N ARG A 200 17.95 7.56 2.12
CA ARG A 200 16.90 7.28 3.13
C ARG A 200 16.20 8.54 3.59
N ARG A 201 16.94 9.64 3.79
CA ARG A 201 16.37 10.96 4.16
C ARG A 201 15.49 11.50 3.06
N ASP A 202 15.96 11.47 1.81
CA ASP A 202 15.20 11.95 0.66
C ASP A 202 13.88 11.19 0.46
N ILE A 203 13.93 9.86 0.59
CA ILE A 203 12.73 9.02 0.51
C ILE A 203 11.76 9.36 1.64
N LYS A 204 12.22 9.41 2.89
CA LYS A 204 11.37 9.73 4.04
C LYS A 204 10.81 11.15 3.94
N ARG A 205 11.62 12.12 3.51
CA ARG A 205 11.15 13.48 3.22
C ARG A 205 10.03 13.48 2.19
N HIS A 206 10.21 12.80 1.07
CA HIS A 206 9.19 12.71 0.03
C HIS A 206 7.86 12.11 0.53
N LEU A 207 7.93 11.09 1.36
CA LEU A 207 6.74 10.41 1.89
C LEU A 207 6.01 11.21 2.97
N CYS A 208 6.73 11.97 3.80
CA CYS A 208 6.19 12.53 5.03
C CYS A 208 6.05 14.06 5.03
N TYR A 209 6.74 14.77 4.14
CA TYR A 209 6.85 16.23 4.15
C TYR A 209 5.50 16.93 4.17
N ASP A 210 4.63 16.58 3.25
CA ASP A 210 3.30 17.23 3.13
C ASP A 210 2.38 16.90 4.32
N LEU A 211 2.53 15.72 4.92
CA LEU A 211 1.77 15.32 6.09
C LEU A 211 2.22 16.08 7.34
N VAL A 212 3.52 16.21 7.53
CA VAL A 212 4.11 16.91 8.69
C VAL A 212 3.77 18.39 8.65
N ARG A 213 3.79 19.04 7.49
CA ARG A 213 3.44 20.47 7.33
C ARG A 213 1.99 20.80 7.62
N ARG A 214 1.10 19.82 7.58
CA ARG A 214 -0.32 20.04 7.95
C ARG A 214 -0.51 20.37 9.42
N VAL A 215 0.45 20.01 10.28
CA VAL A 215 0.45 20.44 11.68
C VAL A 215 0.92 21.90 11.75
N PRO A 216 0.07 22.86 12.17
CA PRO A 216 0.40 24.29 12.13
C PRO A 216 1.65 24.66 12.93
N MET A 217 2.03 23.84 13.92
CA MET A 217 3.26 24.03 14.67
C MET A 217 4.49 23.71 13.81
N PHE A 218 4.42 22.66 13.00
CA PHE A 218 5.55 22.20 12.18
C PHE A 218 5.71 23.01 10.90
N ASP A 219 4.62 23.55 10.34
CA ASP A 219 4.66 24.37 9.11
C ASP A 219 5.59 25.60 9.22
N GLN A 220 5.80 26.09 10.43
CA GLN A 220 6.68 27.25 10.70
C GLN A 220 8.09 26.86 11.13
N MET A 221 8.42 25.58 11.10
CA MET A 221 9.77 25.09 11.40
C MET A 221 10.67 25.20 10.16
N ASP A 222 11.97 25.33 10.41
CA ASP A 222 12.97 25.27 9.36
C ASP A 222 12.94 23.89 8.65
N GLU A 223 13.28 23.86 7.36
CA GLU A 223 13.30 22.62 6.59
C GLU A 223 14.15 21.53 7.24
N ARG A 224 15.29 21.88 7.84
CA ARG A 224 16.16 20.94 8.55
C ARG A 224 15.44 20.23 9.72
N MET A 225 14.53 20.96 10.38
CA MET A 225 13.77 20.39 11.49
C MET A 225 12.64 19.50 10.99
N ILE A 226 11.99 19.88 9.90
CA ILE A 226 11.00 19.02 9.23
C ILE A 226 11.68 17.72 8.78
N ASP A 227 12.87 17.80 8.21
CA ASP A 227 13.66 16.61 7.83
C ASP A 227 13.99 15.73 9.04
N ALA A 228 14.36 16.33 10.16
CA ALA A 228 14.62 15.61 11.40
C ALA A 228 13.36 14.91 11.97
N ILE A 229 12.17 15.51 11.79
CA ILE A 229 10.89 14.84 12.10
C ILE A 229 10.65 13.70 11.14
N CYS A 230 10.76 13.94 9.82
CA CYS A 230 10.52 12.92 8.80
C CYS A 230 11.44 11.69 8.98
N GLU A 231 12.69 11.91 9.39
CA GLU A 231 13.64 10.81 9.65
C GLU A 231 13.19 9.88 10.80
N ARG A 232 12.50 10.44 11.81
CA ARG A 232 12.04 9.71 13.00
C ARG A 232 10.68 9.05 12.85
N LEU A 233 9.92 9.43 11.82
CA LEU A 233 8.62 8.83 11.54
C LEU A 233 8.77 7.35 11.21
N LYS A 234 7.88 6.53 11.81
CA LYS A 234 7.80 5.09 11.59
C LYS A 234 6.45 4.74 10.99
N PRO A 235 6.37 3.83 10.01
CA PRO A 235 5.09 3.37 9.50
C PRO A 235 4.31 2.61 10.58
N ALA A 236 3.03 2.93 10.72
CA ALA A 236 2.11 2.29 11.65
C ALA A 236 0.83 1.90 10.93
N LEU A 237 0.37 0.67 11.18
CA LEU A 237 -0.82 0.09 10.58
C LEU A 237 -1.82 -0.27 11.67
N CYS A 238 -3.08 0.10 11.49
CA CYS A 238 -4.14 -0.24 12.42
C CYS A 238 -5.30 -0.90 11.69
N THR A 239 -5.80 -2.00 12.25
CA THR A 239 -6.97 -2.69 11.71
C THR A 239 -8.27 -2.07 12.19
N GLN A 240 -9.32 -2.24 11.41
CA GLN A 240 -10.67 -1.80 11.76
C GLN A 240 -11.07 -2.29 13.16
N GLY A 241 -11.62 -1.39 13.98
CA GLY A 241 -12.08 -1.68 15.32
C GLY A 241 -11.02 -1.57 16.41
N THR A 242 -9.74 -1.39 16.05
CA THR A 242 -8.64 -1.20 17.01
C THR A 242 -8.79 0.14 17.71
N CYS A 243 -8.71 0.13 19.04
CA CYS A 243 -8.63 1.34 19.85
C CYS A 243 -7.16 1.75 19.98
N LEU A 244 -6.80 2.91 19.45
CA LEU A 244 -5.42 3.41 19.49
C LEU A 244 -5.09 3.98 20.86
N VAL A 245 -5.99 4.78 21.42
CA VAL A 245 -5.86 5.39 22.73
C VAL A 245 -7.24 5.57 23.36
N ARG A 246 -7.36 5.36 24.66
CA ARG A 246 -8.59 5.63 25.40
C ARG A 246 -8.46 6.93 26.18
N GLU A 247 -9.61 7.56 26.46
CA GLU A 247 -9.65 8.73 27.33
C GLU A 247 -9.04 8.41 28.70
N GLY A 248 -8.02 9.18 29.10
CA GLY A 248 -7.27 8.99 30.34
C GLY A 248 -5.99 8.15 30.21
N ASP A 249 -5.82 7.39 29.13
CA ASP A 249 -4.59 6.64 28.88
C ASP A 249 -3.43 7.59 28.49
N PRO A 250 -2.17 7.23 28.81
CA PRO A 250 -1.02 8.00 28.39
C PRO A 250 -0.87 7.96 26.85
N VAL A 251 -0.63 9.11 26.26
CA VAL A 251 -0.36 9.22 24.82
C VAL A 251 1.13 9.00 24.56
N ASN A 252 1.49 7.93 23.87
CA ASN A 252 2.86 7.53 23.61
C ASN A 252 3.39 8.03 22.25
N GLU A 253 2.50 8.29 21.31
CA GLU A 253 2.87 8.65 19.93
C GLU A 253 1.83 9.58 19.30
N MET A 254 2.29 10.36 18.33
CA MET A 254 1.47 11.18 17.48
C MET A 254 1.35 10.48 16.11
N LEU A 255 0.13 10.34 15.60
CA LEU A 255 -0.14 9.65 14.34
C LEU A 255 -0.56 10.63 13.25
N PHE A 256 0.03 10.48 12.07
CA PHE A 256 -0.29 11.20 10.84
C PHE A 256 -0.97 10.25 9.88
N ILE A 257 -2.22 10.49 9.55
CA ILE A 257 -3.05 9.57 8.78
C ILE A 257 -2.78 9.72 7.28
N ILE A 258 -2.36 8.61 6.63
CA ILE A 258 -2.16 8.55 5.19
C ILE A 258 -3.45 8.08 4.51
N ARG A 259 -4.03 6.99 5.05
CA ARG A 259 -5.22 6.35 4.52
C ARG A 259 -6.10 5.84 5.65
N GLY A 260 -7.39 5.79 5.40
CA GLY A 260 -8.37 5.30 6.38
C GLY A 260 -8.98 6.39 7.23
N ASN A 261 -9.86 6.00 8.14
CA ASN A 261 -10.59 6.92 9.01
C ASN A 261 -10.59 6.44 10.46
N LEU A 262 -10.47 7.38 11.37
CA LEU A 262 -10.58 7.19 12.81
C LEU A 262 -11.79 7.98 13.34
N ASP A 263 -12.48 7.46 14.34
CA ASP A 263 -13.45 8.20 15.13
C ASP A 263 -12.81 8.58 16.47
N SER A 264 -12.80 9.89 16.74
CA SER A 264 -12.33 10.47 17.99
C SER A 264 -13.55 10.95 18.78
N TYR A 265 -13.80 10.40 19.94
CA TYR A 265 -14.96 10.74 20.77
C TYR A 265 -14.60 10.81 22.25
N THR A 266 -15.43 11.57 23.00
CA THR A 266 -15.31 11.63 24.46
C THR A 266 -16.24 10.61 25.12
N THR A 267 -15.77 9.91 26.14
CA THR A 267 -16.57 8.99 26.95
C THR A 267 -17.26 9.74 28.09
N ASN A 268 -18.52 9.40 28.38
CA ASN A 268 -19.31 10.03 29.46
C ASN A 268 -19.34 11.57 29.44
N GLY A 269 -19.25 12.18 28.26
CA GLY A 269 -19.20 13.62 28.07
C GLY A 269 -17.83 14.26 28.36
N GLY A 270 -16.80 13.46 28.59
CA GLY A 270 -15.45 13.96 28.89
C GLY A 270 -15.39 14.81 30.17
N ARG A 271 -14.27 15.50 30.35
CA ARG A 271 -14.06 16.39 31.51
C ARG A 271 -15.02 17.58 31.55
N THR A 272 -15.65 17.92 30.44
CA THR A 272 -16.57 19.06 30.32
C THR A 272 -18.04 18.67 30.37
N GLY A 273 -18.36 17.35 30.43
CA GLY A 273 -19.73 16.85 30.36
C GLY A 273 -20.38 16.94 28.98
N PHE A 274 -19.62 17.25 27.94
CA PHE A 274 -20.09 17.33 26.55
C PHE A 274 -19.61 16.15 25.73
N PHE A 275 -20.56 15.45 25.10
CA PHE A 275 -20.23 14.45 24.08
C PHE A 275 -19.78 15.17 22.82
N ASN A 276 -18.59 14.84 22.39
CA ASN A 276 -18.02 15.34 21.16
C ASN A 276 -17.46 14.17 20.36
N SER A 277 -17.89 14.06 19.11
CA SER A 277 -17.35 13.08 18.16
C SER A 277 -16.85 13.81 16.94
N CYS A 278 -15.68 13.43 16.47
CA CYS A 278 -15.04 13.98 15.29
C CYS A 278 -14.41 12.84 14.50
N ARG A 279 -14.56 12.86 13.19
CA ARG A 279 -13.88 11.94 12.29
C ARG A 279 -12.54 12.54 11.88
N ILE A 280 -11.48 11.72 12.01
CA ILE A 280 -10.12 12.03 11.58
C ILE A 280 -9.89 11.23 10.31
N GLY A 281 -9.52 11.92 9.23
CA GLY A 281 -9.34 11.33 7.89
C GLY A 281 -7.92 11.45 7.35
N PRO A 282 -7.72 11.08 6.07
CA PRO A 282 -6.43 11.20 5.42
C PRO A 282 -5.89 12.63 5.44
N GLY A 283 -4.65 12.77 5.91
CA GLY A 283 -3.97 14.05 6.06
C GLY A 283 -4.22 14.77 7.36
N ASP A 284 -5.07 14.23 8.25
CA ASP A 284 -5.21 14.69 9.61
C ASP A 284 -4.20 13.99 10.53
N PHE A 285 -4.14 14.45 11.78
CA PHE A 285 -3.28 13.86 12.80
C PHE A 285 -4.02 13.70 14.12
N CYS A 286 -3.53 12.83 15.00
CA CYS A 286 -4.00 12.67 16.38
C CYS A 286 -2.83 12.56 17.35
N GLY A 287 -3.09 12.77 18.64
CA GLY A 287 -2.06 12.85 19.67
C GLY A 287 -1.55 14.28 19.91
N GLU A 288 -2.40 15.29 19.67
CA GLU A 288 -2.09 16.71 19.82
C GLU A 288 -1.65 17.08 21.25
N GLU A 289 -2.00 16.28 22.25
CA GLU A 289 -1.59 16.46 23.64
C GLU A 289 -0.06 16.40 23.81
N LEU A 290 0.61 15.62 22.97
CA LEU A 290 2.08 15.52 22.97
C LEU A 290 2.77 16.82 22.56
N LEU A 291 2.13 17.66 21.75
CA LEU A 291 2.73 18.93 21.30
C LEU A 291 3.01 19.86 22.49
N THR A 292 2.06 19.96 23.43
CA THR A 292 2.24 20.79 24.63
C THR A 292 3.21 20.20 25.61
N TRP A 293 3.20 18.87 25.76
CA TRP A 293 4.12 18.17 26.62
C TRP A 293 5.58 18.26 26.11
N ALA A 294 5.78 18.14 24.80
CA ALA A 294 7.11 18.24 24.20
C ALA A 294 7.69 19.65 24.27
N LEU A 295 6.85 20.69 24.25
CA LEU A 295 7.27 22.07 24.36
C LEU A 295 7.60 22.50 25.82
N ASP A 296 7.10 21.76 26.83
CA ASP A 296 7.38 22.08 28.24
C ASP A 296 8.87 21.82 28.54
N PRO A 297 9.63 22.85 28.97
CA PRO A 297 11.04 22.72 29.31
C PRO A 297 11.30 21.84 30.53
N ARG A 298 10.30 21.66 31.39
CA ARG A 298 10.47 20.85 32.60
C ARG A 298 10.69 19.37 32.23
N PRO A 299 11.62 18.67 32.90
CA PRO A 299 11.83 17.25 32.68
C PRO A 299 10.65 16.45 33.22
N SER A 300 9.54 16.46 32.50
CA SER A 300 8.37 15.63 32.82
C SER A 300 8.57 14.24 32.26
N VAL A 301 8.69 13.27 33.14
CA VAL A 301 8.73 11.84 32.80
C VAL A 301 7.33 11.31 32.49
N ILE A 302 6.30 11.98 33.03
CA ILE A 302 4.89 11.54 32.89
C ILE A 302 4.35 12.06 31.56
N LEU A 303 3.92 11.12 30.73
CA LEU A 303 3.25 11.42 29.46
C LEU A 303 1.87 12.06 29.67
N PRO A 304 1.40 12.91 28.76
CA PRO A 304 0.08 13.49 28.86
C PRO A 304 -1.01 12.42 28.69
N SER A 305 -2.07 12.53 29.44
CA SER A 305 -3.25 11.67 29.27
C SER A 305 -4.09 12.14 28.10
N SER A 306 -4.57 11.20 27.30
CA SER A 306 -5.50 11.49 26.23
C SER A 306 -6.79 12.10 26.74
N THR A 307 -7.28 13.12 26.05
CA THR A 307 -8.57 13.75 26.34
C THR A 307 -9.74 13.06 25.63
N ARG A 308 -9.44 12.08 24.75
CA ARG A 308 -10.41 11.43 23.88
C ARG A 308 -10.07 9.96 23.69
N THR A 309 -11.09 9.19 23.32
CA THR A 309 -10.91 7.82 22.81
C THR A 309 -10.86 7.87 21.29
N VAL A 310 -9.81 7.29 20.71
CA VAL A 310 -9.60 7.22 19.25
C VAL A 310 -9.67 5.78 18.81
N LYS A 311 -10.59 5.48 17.89
CA LYS A 311 -10.86 4.13 17.38
C LYS A 311 -10.85 4.09 15.87
N ALA A 312 -10.23 3.07 15.30
CA ALA A 312 -10.20 2.86 13.86
C ALA A 312 -11.58 2.42 13.33
N VAL A 313 -12.13 3.17 12.39
CA VAL A 313 -13.41 2.85 11.70
C VAL A 313 -13.17 1.99 10.48
N SER A 314 -12.05 2.20 9.80
CA SER A 314 -11.57 1.41 8.68
C SER A 314 -10.15 0.92 8.97
N GLU A 315 -9.56 0.24 8.03
CA GLU A 315 -8.11 0.00 8.03
C GLU A 315 -7.37 1.33 7.84
N VAL A 316 -6.34 1.55 8.66
CA VAL A 316 -5.61 2.82 8.72
C VAL A 316 -4.12 2.60 8.49
N GLU A 317 -3.60 3.34 7.53
CA GLU A 317 -2.17 3.51 7.29
C GLU A 317 -1.75 4.89 7.81
N SER A 318 -0.72 4.93 8.62
CA SER A 318 -0.25 6.17 9.25
C SER A 318 1.25 6.16 9.46
N PHE A 319 1.81 7.34 9.72
CA PHE A 319 3.14 7.47 10.31
C PHE A 319 3.02 7.84 11.77
N ALA A 320 3.80 7.17 12.61
CA ALA A 320 3.88 7.41 14.05
C ALA A 320 5.15 8.18 14.41
N LEU A 321 5.00 9.22 15.22
CA LEU A 321 6.10 9.94 15.85
C LEU A 321 6.05 9.68 17.36
N VAL A 322 7.03 8.99 17.88
CA VAL A 322 7.11 8.62 19.30
C VAL A 322 7.34 9.88 20.15
N ALA A 323 6.78 9.91 21.36
CA ALA A 323 6.84 11.04 22.27
C ALA A 323 8.27 11.54 22.54
N GLU A 324 9.23 10.64 22.74
CA GLU A 324 10.64 10.97 22.98
C GLU A 324 11.29 11.68 21.80
N ASP A 325 11.02 11.18 20.58
CA ASP A 325 11.51 11.78 19.33
C ASP A 325 10.92 13.18 19.12
N LEU A 326 9.63 13.35 19.42
CA LEU A 326 8.97 14.65 19.37
C LEU A 326 9.58 15.62 20.39
N LYS A 327 9.87 15.18 21.61
CA LYS A 327 10.49 16.00 22.65
C LYS A 327 11.90 16.46 22.26
N PHE A 328 12.68 15.56 21.65
CA PHE A 328 13.99 15.89 21.13
C PHE A 328 13.94 17.00 20.07
N VAL A 329 13.04 16.89 19.09
CA VAL A 329 12.89 17.93 18.05
C VAL A 329 12.33 19.23 18.66
N ALA A 330 11.35 19.14 19.57
CA ALA A 330 10.81 20.30 20.25
C ALA A 330 11.84 21.07 21.08
N ALA A 331 12.78 20.36 21.70
CA ALA A 331 13.90 21.00 22.43
C ALA A 331 14.79 21.83 21.50
N GLN A 332 15.10 21.32 20.30
CA GLN A 332 15.86 22.08 19.30
C GLN A 332 15.07 23.30 18.79
N PHE A 333 13.78 23.14 18.53
CA PHE A 333 12.92 24.24 18.11
C PHE A 333 12.80 25.33 19.19
N ARG A 334 12.71 24.95 20.47
CA ARG A 334 12.65 25.86 21.60
C ARG A 334 13.86 26.80 21.65
N ARG A 335 15.07 26.27 21.44
CA ARG A 335 16.30 27.07 21.41
C ARG A 335 16.28 28.14 20.32
N LEU A 336 15.70 27.82 19.16
CA LEU A 336 15.69 28.73 18.00
C LEU A 336 14.56 29.78 18.04
N HIS A 337 13.41 29.48 18.67
CA HIS A 337 12.17 30.24 18.50
C HIS A 337 11.44 30.57 19.81
N SER A 338 12.12 30.78 20.92
CA SER A 338 11.55 30.96 22.27
C SER A 338 10.41 32.02 22.36
N LYS A 339 10.50 33.12 21.60
CA LYS A 339 9.48 34.17 21.62
C LYS A 339 8.13 33.75 20.96
N GLN A 340 8.15 32.89 19.94
CA GLN A 340 6.93 32.45 19.25
C GLN A 340 6.25 31.30 19.97
N LEU A 341 6.99 30.53 20.78
CA LEU A 341 6.51 29.36 21.49
C LEU A 341 5.40 29.62 22.48
N ARG A 342 5.42 30.77 23.16
CA ARG A 342 4.41 31.15 24.15
C ARG A 342 3.00 31.19 23.55
N HIS A 343 2.84 31.75 22.36
CA HIS A 343 1.54 31.79 21.67
C HIS A 343 1.09 30.41 21.23
N LYS A 344 2.01 29.59 20.72
CA LYS A 344 1.73 28.23 20.27
C LYS A 344 1.36 27.31 21.42
N PHE A 345 2.10 27.37 22.54
CA PHE A 345 1.80 26.62 23.74
C PHE A 345 0.36 26.90 24.23
N ARG A 346 -0.05 28.18 24.30
CA ARG A 346 -1.41 28.54 24.69
C ARG A 346 -2.46 27.99 23.72
N PHE A 347 -2.18 28.01 22.43
CA PHE A 347 -3.09 27.53 21.40
C PHE A 347 -3.33 26.03 21.47
N TYR A 348 -2.27 25.24 21.66
CA TYR A 348 -2.36 23.77 21.72
C TYR A 348 -2.71 23.23 23.09
N SER A 349 -2.44 23.96 24.19
CA SER A 349 -2.71 23.48 25.55
C SER A 349 -4.22 23.34 25.82
N PRO A 350 -4.71 22.11 26.13
CA PRO A 350 -6.10 21.90 26.50
C PRO A 350 -6.53 22.72 27.71
N GLN A 351 -5.62 22.93 28.66
CA GLN A 351 -5.88 23.75 29.87
C GLN A 351 -6.11 25.21 29.51
N TRP A 352 -5.28 25.79 28.68
CA TRP A 352 -5.43 27.16 28.21
C TRP A 352 -6.67 27.35 27.33
N ARG A 353 -6.98 26.41 26.45
CA ARG A 353 -8.20 26.44 25.63
C ARG A 353 -9.45 26.37 26.49
N THR A 354 -9.47 25.47 27.47
CA THR A 354 -10.60 25.37 28.43
C THR A 354 -10.75 26.62 29.27
N TRP A 355 -9.64 27.17 29.81
CA TRP A 355 -9.66 28.41 30.55
C TRP A 355 -10.18 29.57 29.71
N ALA A 356 -9.70 29.74 28.49
CA ALA A 356 -10.15 30.81 27.58
C ALA A 356 -11.65 30.65 27.25
N ALA A 357 -12.12 29.46 26.95
CA ALA A 357 -13.52 29.18 26.67
C ALA A 357 -14.40 29.53 27.88
N CYS A 358 -14.04 29.10 29.10
CA CYS A 358 -14.74 29.44 30.32
C CYS A 358 -14.71 30.93 30.61
N PHE A 359 -13.60 31.61 30.37
CA PHE A 359 -13.46 33.03 30.55
C PHE A 359 -14.40 33.81 29.61
N ILE A 360 -14.43 33.45 28.32
CA ILE A 360 -15.33 34.05 27.34
C ILE A 360 -16.80 33.83 27.72
N GLN A 361 -17.14 32.59 28.09
CA GLN A 361 -18.49 32.26 28.53
C GLN A 361 -18.91 33.06 29.78
N ALA A 362 -18.01 33.18 30.76
CA ALA A 362 -18.28 33.98 31.96
C ALA A 362 -18.46 35.44 31.63
N ALA A 363 -17.62 36.00 30.75
CA ALA A 363 -17.75 37.39 30.29
C ALA A 363 -19.08 37.64 29.55
N TYR A 364 -19.45 36.72 28.65
CA TYR A 364 -20.74 36.77 27.93
C TYR A 364 -21.95 36.68 28.87
N ARG A 365 -21.90 35.78 29.86
CA ARG A 365 -22.97 35.68 30.89
C ARG A 365 -23.09 36.94 31.70
N ARG A 366 -21.98 37.60 32.08
CA ARG A 366 -21.97 38.90 32.77
C ARG A 366 -22.55 39.99 31.89
N TYR A 367 -22.16 40.03 30.62
CA TYR A 367 -22.70 40.98 29.65
C TYR A 367 -24.21 40.81 29.47
N LYS A 368 -24.70 39.59 29.24
CA LYS A 368 -26.12 39.28 29.10
C LYS A 368 -26.91 39.64 30.37
N LYS A 369 -26.35 39.38 31.56
CA LYS A 369 -26.98 39.80 32.84
C LYS A 369 -27.05 41.31 32.96
N ARG A 370 -25.98 42.06 32.62
CA ARG A 370 -25.96 43.53 32.65
C ARG A 370 -26.97 44.12 31.67
N LYS A 371 -27.04 43.59 30.45
CA LYS A 371 -28.00 44.01 29.44
C LYS A 371 -29.44 43.78 29.90
N GLY A 372 -29.75 42.61 30.44
CA GLY A 372 -31.08 42.32 30.99
C GLY A 372 -31.47 43.19 32.17
N VAL A 373 -30.53 43.55 33.06
CA VAL A 373 -30.78 44.51 34.17
C VAL A 373 -30.99 45.92 33.64
N ALA A 374 -30.27 46.34 32.62
CA ALA A 374 -30.46 47.66 31.99
C ALA A 374 -31.81 47.73 31.26
N GLU A 375 -32.24 46.70 30.56
CA GLU A 375 -33.58 46.64 29.95
C GLU A 375 -34.70 46.65 30.98
N LEU A 376 -34.54 45.96 32.13
CA LEU A 376 -35.50 46.02 33.24
C LEU A 376 -35.58 47.39 33.85
N LYS A 377 -34.42 48.04 34.08
CA LYS A 377 -34.43 49.46 34.60
C LYS A 377 -35.04 50.43 33.61
N ALA A 378 -34.82 50.26 32.30
CA ALA A 378 -35.46 51.09 31.29
C ALA A 378 -36.99 50.93 31.28
N LEU A 379 -37.47 49.70 31.45
CA LEU A 379 -38.89 49.34 31.58
C LEU A 379 -39.49 49.92 32.88
N GLU A 380 -38.80 49.82 34.04
CA GLU A 380 -39.19 50.36 35.29
C GLU A 380 -39.30 51.91 35.19
N ASN A 381 -38.34 52.60 34.61
CA ASN A 381 -38.36 54.03 34.36
C ASN A 381 -39.54 54.44 33.46
N PHE A 382 -39.80 53.71 32.40
CA PHE A 382 -40.94 53.93 31.50
C PHE A 382 -42.29 53.76 32.21
N VAL A 383 -42.41 52.73 33.08
CA VAL A 383 -43.63 52.56 33.92
C VAL A 383 -43.82 53.71 34.92
N ASN A 384 -42.72 54.09 35.58
CA ASN A 384 -42.78 55.23 36.53
C ASN A 384 -43.08 56.56 35.84
N GLU A 385 -42.59 56.79 34.62
CA GLU A 385 -42.96 57.98 33.83
C GLU A 385 -44.43 57.97 33.39
N THR A 386 -44.98 56.80 33.03
CA THR A 386 -46.39 56.64 32.67
C THR A 386 -47.32 56.81 33.89
N GLU A 387 -46.92 56.32 35.09
CA GLU A 387 -47.67 56.55 36.32
C GLU A 387 -47.63 58.07 36.78
N SER A 388 -46.55 58.75 36.57
CA SER A 388 -46.47 60.19 36.87
C SER A 388 -47.30 61.07 35.94
N PHE A 389 -47.64 60.62 34.75
CA PHE A 389 -48.53 61.28 33.77
C PHE A 389 -50.02 60.99 34.02
N SER A 390 -50.34 59.82 34.66
CA SER A 390 -51.71 59.43 34.95
C SER A 390 -52.32 60.10 36.21
N GLY A 391 -51.55 60.89 36.96
CA GLY A 391 -51.99 61.55 38.20
C GLY A 391 -52.90 62.72 38.04
N LYS A 392 -53.35 63.06 36.84
CA LYS A 392 -54.28 64.19 36.58
C LYS A 392 -55.28 63.90 35.49
N SER A 393 -56.21 62.99 35.71
CA SER A 393 -57.43 62.87 34.92
C SER A 393 -58.43 61.89 35.55
N ASP A 394 -59.65 62.30 35.55
CA ASP A 394 -60.87 61.81 36.13
C ASP A 394 -61.13 60.28 36.16
N MET A 395 -61.83 59.88 37.24
CA MET A 395 -62.48 58.60 37.40
C MET A 395 -63.43 58.28 36.26
N ASN A 396 -63.29 57.13 35.65
CA ASN A 396 -64.17 56.24 34.90
C ASN A 396 -63.75 55.97 33.46
N ALA A 397 -62.69 55.20 33.31
CA ALA A 397 -62.46 54.32 32.13
C ALA A 397 -61.50 53.24 32.48
N PRO A 398 -61.67 51.94 32.06
CA PRO A 398 -60.74 50.88 32.31
C PRO A 398 -59.47 51.18 31.51
N SER A 399 -58.38 51.48 32.21
CA SER A 399 -57.10 51.80 31.57
C SER A 399 -56.45 50.63 30.96
N PRO A 400 -55.92 50.67 29.73
CA PRO A 400 -55.19 49.61 29.07
C PRO A 400 -53.83 49.32 29.74
N VAL A 401 -53.45 50.02 30.80
CA VAL A 401 -52.16 49.91 31.49
C VAL A 401 -52.08 48.71 32.42
N SER A 402 -53.22 48.14 32.88
CA SER A 402 -53.21 47.00 33.77
C SER A 402 -52.72 45.65 33.09
N GLY A 403 -52.96 45.53 31.81
CA GLY A 403 -52.51 44.33 31.05
C GLY A 403 -50.97 44.22 30.81
N PHE A 404 -50.35 45.42 30.67
CA PHE A 404 -48.89 45.47 30.48
C PHE A 404 -48.15 45.27 31.80
N ALA A 405 -48.65 45.82 32.90
CA ALA A 405 -48.05 45.58 34.21
C ALA A 405 -48.18 44.11 34.66
N GLU A 406 -49.31 43.49 34.36
CA GLU A 406 -49.51 42.05 34.64
C GLU A 406 -48.69 41.17 33.76
N TYR A 407 -48.48 41.52 32.49
CA TYR A 407 -47.60 40.82 31.56
C TYR A 407 -46.12 40.96 31.96
N ALA A 408 -45.69 42.14 32.35
CA ALA A 408 -44.37 42.43 32.87
C ALA A 408 -44.12 41.68 34.21
N ALA A 409 -45.12 41.65 35.10
CA ALA A 409 -45.02 40.88 36.35
C ALA A 409 -45.00 39.38 36.13
N LYS A 410 -45.81 38.83 35.22
CA LYS A 410 -45.77 37.43 34.84
C LYS A 410 -44.44 37.02 34.20
N TRP A 411 -43.90 37.92 33.35
CA TRP A 411 -42.59 37.67 32.70
C TRP A 411 -41.42 37.74 33.70
N ALA A 412 -41.47 38.68 34.66
CA ALA A 412 -40.51 38.75 35.75
C ALA A 412 -40.63 37.62 36.74
N ALA A 413 -41.83 37.08 36.99
CA ALA A 413 -42.06 35.92 37.83
C ALA A 413 -41.58 34.59 37.15
N SER A 414 -41.81 34.48 35.84
CA SER A 414 -41.31 33.34 35.03
C SER A 414 -39.77 33.30 35.04
N ARG A 415 -39.10 34.44 34.95
CA ARG A 415 -37.63 34.51 35.05
C ARG A 415 -37.10 34.25 36.47
N ARG A 416 -37.81 34.64 37.50
CA ARG A 416 -37.44 34.30 38.89
C ARG A 416 -37.59 32.80 39.20
N GLY A 417 -38.57 32.14 38.58
CA GLY A 417 -38.72 30.68 38.63
C GLY A 417 -37.59 29.92 37.95
N LEU A 418 -37.12 30.39 36.82
CA LEU A 418 -35.94 29.86 36.12
C LEU A 418 -34.63 30.06 36.90
N HIS A 419 -34.53 31.13 37.72
CA HIS A 419 -33.34 31.34 38.56
C HIS A 419 -33.28 30.47 39.79
N LYS A 420 -34.42 29.98 40.31
CA LYS A 420 -34.45 29.06 41.47
C LYS A 420 -34.03 27.63 41.11
N HIS A 421 -34.26 27.20 39.86
CA HIS A 421 -33.77 25.85 39.38
C HIS A 421 -32.31 25.87 38.96
N SER A 422 -31.69 27.02 38.77
CA SER A 422 -30.26 27.16 38.38
C SER A 422 -29.30 27.21 39.57
N ASN A 423 -29.81 27.29 40.80
CA ASN A 423 -28.97 27.47 42.00
C ASN A 423 -28.63 26.19 42.71
N SER A 424 -29.10 25.02 42.24
CA SER A 424 -28.74 23.70 42.84
C SER A 424 -27.47 23.06 42.22
N ASN A 425 -26.84 23.69 41.22
CA ASN A 425 -25.55 23.25 40.66
C ASN A 425 -24.48 24.35 40.78
N SER A 426 -24.42 25.04 41.93
CA SER A 426 -23.20 25.76 42.32
C SER A 426 -22.21 24.78 42.98
N THR A 427 -21.88 23.71 42.32
CA THR A 427 -20.60 23.09 42.54
C THR A 427 -19.55 24.11 42.09
N ALA A 428 -18.89 24.71 43.11
CA ALA A 428 -17.60 25.32 43.04
C ALA A 428 -17.22 25.88 41.66
N VAL A 429 -17.54 27.10 41.40
CA VAL A 429 -16.66 27.94 40.56
C VAL A 429 -15.39 28.05 41.40
N SER A 430 -14.59 27.01 41.44
CA SER A 430 -13.18 27.07 41.79
C SER A 430 -12.68 28.24 40.95
N SER A 431 -12.13 29.24 41.59
CA SER A 431 -11.57 30.42 40.95
C SER A 431 -10.84 29.96 39.70
N LEU A 432 -11.31 30.38 38.52
CA LEU A 432 -10.71 30.05 37.25
C LEU A 432 -9.29 30.61 37.26
N GLN A 433 -8.38 29.88 37.90
CA GLN A 433 -7.00 30.27 38.00
C GLN A 433 -6.39 30.11 36.61
N LYS A 434 -5.76 31.17 36.17
CA LYS A 434 -5.04 31.16 34.88
C LYS A 434 -3.99 30.05 34.94
N PRO A 435 -3.93 29.13 33.94
CA PRO A 435 -2.93 28.10 33.92
C PRO A 435 -1.53 28.68 33.95
N GLU A 436 -0.61 28.03 34.66
CA GLU A 436 0.79 28.42 34.69
C GLU A 436 1.40 28.23 33.31
N GLU A 437 2.25 29.16 32.93
CA GLU A 437 2.98 29.15 31.67
C GLU A 437 4.42 28.75 31.95
N PRO A 438 4.96 27.73 31.26
CA PRO A 438 6.37 27.37 31.39
C PRO A 438 7.26 28.56 31.00
N ASP A 439 8.41 28.69 31.64
CA ASP A 439 9.42 29.68 31.25
C ASP A 439 10.25 29.08 30.09
N PHE A 440 9.98 29.58 28.88
CA PHE A 440 10.69 29.17 27.67
C PHE A 440 12.06 29.84 27.49
N SER A 441 12.50 30.68 28.42
CA SER A 441 13.79 31.32 28.38
C SER A 441 14.88 30.57 29.14
N VAL A 442 14.48 29.57 29.93
CA VAL A 442 15.42 28.75 30.69
C VAL A 442 15.97 27.66 29.75
N ASP A 443 17.25 27.71 29.47
CA ASP A 443 17.99 26.61 28.84
C ASP A 443 18.19 25.51 29.92
N ASP A 444 17.86 24.26 29.50
CA ASP A 444 18.21 23.10 30.34
C ASP A 444 19.72 23.02 30.43
N GLU A 445 20.30 23.19 31.63
CA GLU A 445 21.68 22.85 31.96
C GLU A 445 21.92 21.32 31.85
#